data_6eac67a1f89147c4dba18e9d153cdb52
#
_entry.id   6eac67a1f89147c4dba18e9d153cdb52
#
_cell.length_a   1.000
_cell.length_b   1.000
_cell.length_c   1.000
_cell.angle_alpha   90.00
_cell.angle_beta   90.00
_cell.angle_gamma   90.00
#
_symmetry.space_group_name_H-M   'P 1'
#
loop_
_entity.id
_entity.type
_entity.pdbx_description
1 polymer ?
#
loop_
_entity_poly.entity_id
_entity_poly.type
_entity_poly.pdbx_seq_one_letter_code
_entity_poly.pdbx_strand_id
1 'polypeptide(L)'
;RAMPILQLGDSDTVQPGDAVIAVGNPLTFDYTVSDGLISSVRPFDNDVILQISAPISQGSSGGPLFNAFGQVIGIATLVVTEGQNLNFGMPVNYLKPMLAKTDGETVEQFARRFGPKRPPGPISIKTDAGVVTRDVPSHDVGILKGCTQDEVIKVANGIQRAIELGAPLYNDGDHQACFNIYEQTAAHFEKDQKLCKGLRDSLGAGLLKAETKGDATHKAWAMRDTFDGILKVISLAFSPN
;
A
#
# COMPACT_ATOMS: atom_id res chain seq x y z
N ARG A 1 24.46 6.78 14.51
CA ARG A 1 23.46 7.42 15.39
C ARG A 1 22.54 6.32 15.89
N ALA A 2 22.29 6.23 17.21
CA ALA A 2 21.27 5.34 17.75
C ALA A 2 19.90 5.84 17.22
N MET A 3 19.09 4.94 16.65
CA MET A 3 17.73 5.27 16.26
C MET A 3 16.88 5.46 17.52
N PRO A 4 15.96 6.45 17.55
CA PRO A 4 15.00 6.54 18.64
C PRO A 4 14.13 5.29 18.66
N ILE A 5 13.88 4.78 19.86
CA ILE A 5 13.02 3.60 20.07
C ILE A 5 11.71 4.05 20.70
N LEU A 6 10.61 3.39 20.32
CA LEU A 6 9.30 3.60 20.91
C LEU A 6 9.15 2.76 22.17
N GLN A 7 8.53 3.32 23.21
CA GLN A 7 8.17 2.57 24.40
C GLN A 7 6.92 1.74 24.15
N LEU A 8 6.95 0.47 24.51
CA LEU A 8 5.77 -0.38 24.49
C LEU A 8 4.99 -0.21 25.79
N GLY A 9 3.69 0.01 25.66
CA GLY A 9 2.75 0.00 26.76
C GLY A 9 2.33 -1.42 27.14
N ASP A 10 1.23 -1.52 27.88
CA ASP A 10 0.59 -2.78 28.25
C ASP A 10 -0.82 -2.82 27.68
N SER A 11 -1.01 -3.61 26.62
CA SER A 11 -2.31 -3.70 25.95
C SER A 11 -3.37 -4.47 26.76
N ASP A 12 -3.00 -5.22 27.80
CA ASP A 12 -3.93 -5.94 28.65
C ASP A 12 -4.67 -4.99 29.61
N THR A 13 -4.11 -3.78 29.80
CA THR A 13 -4.74 -2.73 30.63
C THR A 13 -5.68 -1.82 29.86
N VAL A 14 -5.72 -1.94 28.54
CA VAL A 14 -6.51 -1.07 27.65
C VAL A 14 -8.00 -1.33 27.82
N GLN A 15 -8.78 -0.25 27.95
CA GLN A 15 -10.21 -0.31 28.16
C GLN A 15 -10.98 0.56 27.15
N PRO A 16 -12.24 0.21 26.84
CA PRO A 16 -13.11 1.10 26.06
C PRO A 16 -13.20 2.49 26.70
N GLY A 17 -13.04 3.53 25.89
CA GLY A 17 -12.98 4.92 26.31
C GLY A 17 -11.57 5.49 26.46
N ASP A 18 -10.53 4.65 26.46
CA ASP A 18 -9.14 5.15 26.49
C ASP A 18 -8.82 5.90 25.20
N ALA A 19 -8.08 7.00 25.33
CA ALA A 19 -7.61 7.76 24.17
C ALA A 19 -6.60 6.97 23.36
N VAL A 20 -6.72 7.02 22.05
CA VAL A 20 -5.79 6.40 21.09
C VAL A 20 -5.39 7.37 19.99
N ILE A 21 -4.11 7.37 19.65
CA ILE A 21 -3.53 8.11 18.53
C ILE A 21 -2.95 7.08 17.56
N ALA A 22 -3.39 7.11 16.32
CA ALA A 22 -2.83 6.30 15.26
C ALA A 22 -1.88 7.15 14.41
N VAL A 23 -0.71 6.59 14.10
CA VAL A 23 0.27 7.21 13.20
C VAL A 23 0.49 6.26 12.03
N GLY A 24 0.32 6.78 10.83
CA GLY A 24 0.46 6.00 9.61
C GLY A 24 1.02 6.83 8.46
N ASN A 25 1.24 6.17 7.34
CA ASN A 25 1.61 6.82 6.08
C ASN A 25 0.62 6.38 4.98
N PRO A 26 -0.65 6.85 5.07
CA PRO A 26 -1.67 6.44 4.12
C PRO A 26 -1.39 7.04 2.73
N LEU A 27 -1.45 6.21 1.71
CA LEU A 27 -1.62 6.61 0.31
C LEU A 27 -0.58 7.63 -0.23
N THR A 28 0.69 7.55 0.16
CA THR A 28 1.74 8.52 -0.26
C THR A 28 1.65 9.92 0.35
N PHE A 29 0.73 10.17 1.27
CA PHE A 29 0.76 11.39 2.08
C PHE A 29 1.82 11.25 3.18
N ASP A 30 2.51 12.35 3.50
CA ASP A 30 3.39 12.42 4.67
C ASP A 30 2.66 11.96 5.93
N TYR A 31 3.41 11.49 6.92
CA TYR A 31 2.91 10.93 8.16
C TYR A 31 1.60 11.56 8.63
N THR A 32 0.55 10.74 8.64
CA THR A 32 -0.78 11.17 9.09
C THR A 32 -0.96 10.74 10.54
N VAL A 33 -1.38 11.68 11.37
CA VAL A 33 -1.76 11.44 12.76
C VAL A 33 -3.27 11.58 12.85
N SER A 34 -3.93 10.57 13.40
CA SER A 34 -5.36 10.60 13.71
C SER A 34 -5.59 10.21 15.15
N ASP A 35 -6.60 10.81 15.79
CA ASP A 35 -6.97 10.55 17.17
C ASP A 35 -8.37 9.95 17.27
N GLY A 36 -8.61 9.30 18.38
CA GLY A 36 -9.88 8.68 18.70
C GLY A 36 -9.84 7.97 20.05
N LEU A 37 -10.74 7.02 20.21
CA LEU A 37 -10.86 6.21 21.43
C LEU A 37 -10.77 4.72 21.09
N ILE A 38 -10.41 3.93 22.09
CA ILE A 38 -10.67 2.49 22.07
C ILE A 38 -12.19 2.32 22.15
N SER A 39 -12.80 1.83 21.10
CA SER A 39 -14.25 1.60 21.06
C SER A 39 -14.63 0.30 21.74
N SER A 40 -13.78 -0.73 21.63
CA SER A 40 -14.02 -2.05 22.24
C SER A 40 -12.73 -2.89 22.19
N VAL A 41 -12.60 -3.81 23.13
CA VAL A 41 -11.67 -4.93 23.07
C VAL A 41 -12.51 -6.16 22.72
N ARG A 42 -12.31 -6.72 21.52
CA ARG A 42 -13.16 -7.79 20.98
C ARG A 42 -12.44 -9.13 20.87
N PRO A 43 -13.12 -10.23 21.17
CA PRO A 43 -12.64 -11.55 20.79
C PRO A 43 -12.45 -11.63 19.27
N PHE A 44 -11.35 -12.22 18.82
CA PHE A 44 -11.05 -12.47 17.42
C PHE A 44 -10.31 -13.81 17.33
N ASP A 45 -11.03 -14.85 16.86
CA ASP A 45 -10.57 -16.24 16.90
C ASP A 45 -10.20 -16.65 18.34
N ASN A 46 -8.93 -17.03 18.58
CA ASN A 46 -8.40 -17.39 19.90
C ASN A 46 -7.71 -16.23 20.63
N ASP A 47 -7.79 -15.01 20.06
CA ASP A 47 -7.09 -13.82 20.51
C ASP A 47 -8.06 -12.66 20.77
N VAL A 48 -7.54 -11.46 20.91
CA VAL A 48 -8.34 -10.23 21.01
C VAL A 48 -7.85 -9.20 19.99
N ILE A 49 -8.73 -8.29 19.59
CA ILE A 49 -8.43 -7.18 18.70
C ILE A 49 -8.98 -5.89 19.30
N LEU A 50 -8.23 -4.80 19.17
CA LEU A 50 -8.63 -3.47 19.62
C LEU A 50 -9.46 -2.80 18.52
N GLN A 51 -10.74 -2.53 18.78
CA GLN A 51 -11.54 -1.68 17.90
C GLN A 51 -11.30 -0.22 18.29
N ILE A 52 -11.02 0.64 17.31
CA ILE A 52 -10.73 2.05 17.52
C ILE A 52 -11.65 2.94 16.69
N SER A 53 -11.93 4.14 17.17
CA SER A 53 -12.64 5.16 16.41
C SER A 53 -11.69 6.10 15.63
N ALA A 54 -10.38 6.06 15.95
CA ALA A 54 -9.39 6.83 15.20
C ALA A 54 -9.44 6.43 13.72
N PRO A 55 -9.58 7.39 12.79
CA PRO A 55 -9.55 7.09 11.36
C PRO A 55 -8.21 6.50 10.93
N ILE A 56 -8.25 5.32 10.32
CA ILE A 56 -7.11 4.71 9.63
C ILE A 56 -7.52 4.34 8.21
N SER A 57 -6.58 4.28 7.32
CA SER A 57 -6.81 3.95 5.91
C SER A 57 -5.71 3.03 5.41
N GLN A 58 -5.86 2.57 4.17
CA GLN A 58 -4.85 1.75 3.50
C GLN A 58 -3.49 2.46 3.51
N GLY A 59 -2.45 1.77 3.95
CA GLY A 59 -1.13 2.33 4.21
C GLY A 59 -0.85 2.67 5.68
N SER A 60 -1.88 2.75 6.53
CA SER A 60 -1.71 2.84 7.99
C SER A 60 -1.41 1.51 8.66
N SER A 61 -1.67 0.38 7.98
CA SER A 61 -1.41 -0.98 8.50
C SER A 61 0.07 -1.17 8.83
N GLY A 62 0.36 -1.72 10.02
CA GLY A 62 1.71 -1.83 10.57
C GLY A 62 2.14 -0.60 11.38
N GLY A 63 1.41 0.52 11.31
CA GLY A 63 1.66 1.72 12.09
C GLY A 63 1.30 1.55 13.57
N PRO A 64 1.95 2.31 14.47
CA PRO A 64 1.69 2.23 15.91
C PRO A 64 0.37 2.92 16.31
N LEU A 65 -0.29 2.33 17.31
CA LEU A 65 -1.36 2.93 18.07
C LEU A 65 -0.81 3.33 19.44
N PHE A 66 -0.86 4.61 19.76
CA PHE A 66 -0.34 5.15 21.01
C PHE A 66 -1.45 5.41 22.02
N ASN A 67 -1.16 5.24 23.30
CA ASN A 67 -1.99 5.78 24.38
C ASN A 67 -1.66 7.27 24.64
N ALA A 68 -2.39 7.89 25.59
CA ALA A 68 -2.17 9.28 25.99
C ALA A 68 -0.77 9.56 26.60
N PHE A 69 -0.02 8.53 26.95
CA PHE A 69 1.35 8.64 27.50
C PHE A 69 2.43 8.47 26.43
N GLY A 70 2.07 8.33 25.15
CA GLY A 70 3.00 8.12 24.04
C GLY A 70 3.59 6.70 24.00
N GLN A 71 2.97 5.73 24.66
CA GLN A 71 3.37 4.34 24.61
C GLN A 71 2.56 3.60 23.55
N VAL A 72 3.21 2.69 22.82
CA VAL A 72 2.55 1.85 21.81
C VAL A 72 1.71 0.78 22.53
N ILE A 73 0.41 0.79 22.32
CA ILE A 73 -0.57 -0.16 22.85
C ILE A 73 -1.10 -1.14 21.81
N GLY A 74 -0.88 -0.84 20.53
CA GLY A 74 -1.30 -1.71 19.44
C GLY A 74 -0.64 -1.38 18.12
N ILE A 75 -0.88 -2.24 17.14
CA ILE A 75 -0.43 -2.08 15.74
C ILE A 75 -1.68 -2.03 14.86
N ALA A 76 -1.86 -0.95 14.09
CA ALA A 76 -2.95 -0.82 13.14
C ALA A 76 -2.93 -1.96 12.12
N THR A 77 -4.06 -2.63 11.86
CA THR A 77 -4.04 -3.84 11.04
C THR A 77 -5.17 -3.94 10.03
N LEU A 78 -6.40 -3.64 10.40
CA LEU A 78 -7.58 -3.93 9.58
C LEU A 78 -8.55 -2.76 9.57
N VAL A 79 -9.12 -2.51 8.38
CA VAL A 79 -10.28 -1.63 8.20
C VAL A 79 -11.38 -2.48 7.57
N VAL A 80 -12.55 -2.53 8.20
CA VAL A 80 -13.73 -3.17 7.61
C VAL A 80 -14.48 -2.11 6.82
N THR A 81 -14.55 -2.30 5.51
CA THR A 81 -15.15 -1.32 4.57
C THR A 81 -16.68 -1.32 4.59
N GLU A 82 -17.31 -2.38 5.09
CA GLU A 82 -18.78 -2.53 5.17
C GLU A 82 -19.40 -1.89 6.41
N GLY A 83 -18.71 -0.95 7.06
CA GLY A 83 -19.21 -0.24 8.26
C GLY A 83 -18.47 1.07 8.48
N GLN A 84 -19.14 2.03 9.14
CA GLN A 84 -18.49 3.29 9.52
C GLN A 84 -17.64 3.06 10.79
N ASN A 85 -16.38 3.53 10.76
CA ASN A 85 -15.47 3.51 11.92
C ASN A 85 -15.16 2.11 12.49
N LEU A 86 -15.11 1.08 11.62
CA LEU A 86 -14.67 -0.26 12.01
C LEU A 86 -13.16 -0.41 11.70
N ASN A 87 -12.37 0.29 12.51
CA ASN A 87 -10.91 0.26 12.44
C ASN A 87 -10.37 -0.60 13.58
N PHE A 88 -9.32 -1.36 13.32
CA PHE A 88 -8.81 -2.35 14.28
C PHE A 88 -7.29 -2.31 14.39
N GLY A 89 -6.80 -2.67 15.58
CA GLY A 89 -5.39 -2.88 15.85
C GLY A 89 -5.13 -4.14 16.65
N MET A 90 -4.01 -4.79 16.37
CA MET A 90 -3.52 -5.91 17.19
C MET A 90 -2.90 -5.40 18.49
N PRO A 91 -3.21 -5.98 19.64
CA PRO A 91 -2.59 -5.63 20.92
C PRO A 91 -1.07 -5.76 20.90
N VAL A 92 -0.37 -4.78 21.46
CA VAL A 92 1.11 -4.76 21.45
C VAL A 92 1.74 -5.89 22.27
N ASN A 93 1.03 -6.46 23.24
CA ASN A 93 1.55 -7.56 24.03
C ASN A 93 1.87 -8.81 23.21
N TYR A 94 1.22 -8.99 22.04
CA TYR A 94 1.60 -10.07 21.10
C TYR A 94 2.98 -9.87 20.45
N LEU A 95 3.45 -8.62 20.39
CA LEU A 95 4.80 -8.31 19.86
C LEU A 95 5.89 -8.59 20.90
N LYS A 96 5.61 -8.44 22.19
CA LYS A 96 6.61 -8.58 23.27
C LYS A 96 7.37 -9.92 23.25
N PRO A 97 6.71 -11.09 23.13
CA PRO A 97 7.40 -12.37 23.02
C PRO A 97 8.27 -12.51 21.77
N MET A 98 7.90 -11.83 20.68
CA MET A 98 8.69 -11.84 19.44
C MET A 98 9.97 -11.02 19.60
N LEU A 99 9.89 -9.88 20.26
CA LEU A 99 11.05 -9.01 20.55
C LEU A 99 12.00 -9.62 21.61
N ALA A 100 11.47 -10.46 22.49
CA ALA A 100 12.30 -11.16 23.49
C ALA A 100 13.15 -12.31 22.91
N LYS A 101 12.88 -12.73 21.67
CA LYS A 101 13.71 -13.74 21.00
C LYS A 101 15.07 -13.12 20.64
N THR A 102 16.13 -13.69 21.20
CA THR A 102 17.52 -13.23 21.00
C THR A 102 18.24 -13.96 19.86
N ASP A 103 17.60 -14.95 19.26
CA ASP A 103 18.05 -15.74 18.11
C ASP A 103 17.69 -15.10 16.75
N GLY A 104 17.37 -13.83 16.78
CA GLY A 104 17.04 -13.04 15.58
C GLY A 104 18.22 -12.97 14.61
N GLU A 105 17.90 -13.03 13.34
CA GLU A 105 18.88 -12.80 12.27
C GLU A 105 19.36 -11.34 12.28
N THR A 106 20.63 -11.13 11.90
CA THR A 106 21.09 -9.77 11.59
C THR A 106 20.34 -9.21 10.36
N VAL A 107 20.34 -7.89 10.22
CA VAL A 107 19.75 -7.24 9.04
C VAL A 107 20.37 -7.80 7.74
N GLU A 108 21.67 -8.09 7.73
CA GLU A 108 22.36 -8.68 6.59
C GLU A 108 21.91 -10.11 6.31
N GLN A 109 21.69 -10.92 7.35
CA GLN A 109 21.18 -12.29 7.21
C GLN A 109 19.74 -12.26 6.70
N PHE A 110 18.89 -11.40 7.28
CA PHE A 110 17.54 -11.16 6.82
C PHE A 110 17.51 -10.70 5.37
N ALA A 111 18.34 -9.71 5.01
CA ALA A 111 18.44 -9.23 3.63
C ALA A 111 18.95 -10.31 2.66
N ARG A 112 19.82 -11.22 3.09
CA ARG A 112 20.24 -12.36 2.26
C ARG A 112 19.13 -13.39 2.07
N ARG A 113 18.25 -13.56 3.07
CA ARG A 113 17.15 -14.53 3.04
C ARG A 113 15.91 -13.97 2.33
N PHE A 114 15.55 -12.72 2.60
CA PHE A 114 14.33 -12.06 2.13
C PHE A 114 14.59 -10.83 1.25
N GLY A 115 15.79 -10.31 1.26
CA GLY A 115 16.19 -9.23 0.37
C GLY A 115 16.03 -9.66 -1.09
N PRO A 116 15.95 -8.71 -2.01
CA PRO A 116 15.76 -9.01 -3.43
C PRO A 116 16.90 -9.92 -3.91
N LYS A 117 16.62 -11.22 -3.90
CA LYS A 117 17.45 -12.20 -4.60
C LYS A 117 17.30 -11.93 -6.08
N ARG A 118 18.11 -11.08 -6.67
CA ARG A 118 17.99 -10.55 -8.04
C ARG A 118 16.72 -9.67 -8.18
N PRO A 119 16.68 -8.66 -9.02
CA PRO A 119 15.40 -8.12 -9.43
C PRO A 119 14.52 -9.33 -9.81
N PRO A 120 13.32 -9.46 -9.21
CA PRO A 120 12.50 -10.62 -9.45
C PRO A 120 12.41 -10.81 -10.96
N GLY A 121 12.88 -11.96 -11.43
CA GLY A 121 12.55 -12.36 -12.79
C GLY A 121 11.03 -12.30 -12.91
N PRO A 122 10.48 -12.27 -14.11
CA PRO A 122 9.07 -12.00 -14.33
C PRO A 122 8.23 -12.87 -13.40
N ILE A 123 7.44 -12.22 -12.53
CA ILE A 123 6.57 -12.91 -11.58
C ILE A 123 5.46 -13.54 -12.39
N SER A 124 5.38 -14.86 -12.38
CA SER A 124 4.30 -15.59 -13.03
C SER A 124 3.13 -15.79 -12.06
N ILE A 125 1.97 -15.27 -12.40
CA ILE A 125 0.73 -15.41 -11.64
C ILE A 125 -0.16 -16.40 -12.37
N LYS A 126 -0.62 -17.44 -11.67
CA LYS A 126 -1.66 -18.34 -12.21
C LYS A 126 -3.00 -17.61 -12.12
N THR A 127 -3.69 -17.52 -13.24
CA THR A 127 -5.05 -16.99 -13.35
C THR A 127 -5.92 -18.05 -14.02
N ASP A 128 -7.22 -17.87 -14.00
CA ASP A 128 -8.16 -18.77 -14.70
C ASP A 128 -7.93 -18.79 -16.22
N ALA A 129 -7.35 -17.72 -16.77
CA ALA A 129 -6.95 -17.63 -18.17
C ALA A 129 -5.55 -18.20 -18.47
N GLY A 130 -4.86 -18.79 -17.45
CA GLY A 130 -3.52 -19.35 -17.61
C GLY A 130 -2.47 -18.66 -16.73
N VAL A 131 -1.19 -18.72 -17.15
CA VAL A 131 -0.08 -18.12 -16.42
C VAL A 131 0.22 -16.74 -17.02
N VAL A 132 -0.01 -15.68 -16.24
CA VAL A 132 0.40 -14.32 -16.58
C VAL A 132 1.77 -14.03 -15.99
N THR A 133 2.70 -13.64 -16.83
CA THR A 133 4.04 -13.22 -16.41
C THR A 133 4.06 -11.72 -16.22
N ARG A 134 4.32 -11.27 -14.99
CA ARG A 134 4.47 -9.84 -14.64
C ARG A 134 5.75 -9.27 -15.27
N ASP A 135 5.62 -8.13 -15.90
CA ASP A 135 6.72 -7.40 -16.52
C ASP A 135 6.59 -5.91 -16.21
N VAL A 136 6.83 -5.61 -14.90
CA VAL A 136 6.74 -4.24 -14.35
C VAL A 136 7.92 -3.42 -14.91
N PRO A 137 7.65 -2.35 -15.67
CA PRO A 137 8.71 -1.52 -16.22
C PRO A 137 9.51 -0.84 -15.11
N SER A 138 10.83 -0.84 -15.25
CA SER A 138 11.70 -0.06 -14.39
C SER A 138 11.94 1.30 -15.03
N HIS A 139 11.49 2.35 -14.36
CA HIS A 139 11.71 3.72 -14.81
C HIS A 139 12.75 4.40 -13.93
N ASP A 140 13.51 5.32 -14.51
CA ASP A 140 14.34 6.27 -13.79
C ASP A 140 13.48 7.44 -13.28
N VAL A 141 13.87 8.07 -12.16
CA VAL A 141 13.19 9.27 -11.63
C VAL A 141 13.10 10.41 -12.65
N GLY A 142 13.92 10.38 -13.69
CA GLY A 142 13.88 11.32 -14.81
C GLY A 142 12.54 11.38 -15.54
N ILE A 143 11.67 10.36 -15.43
CA ILE A 143 10.30 10.45 -16.00
C ILE A 143 9.47 11.53 -15.34
N LEU A 144 9.82 11.96 -14.12
CA LEU A 144 9.17 13.05 -13.38
C LEU A 144 9.77 14.42 -13.69
N LYS A 145 10.79 14.50 -14.55
CA LYS A 145 11.42 15.77 -14.92
C LYS A 145 10.43 16.72 -15.58
N GLY A 146 10.28 17.89 -15.01
CA GLY A 146 9.36 18.92 -15.48
C GLY A 146 7.92 18.75 -15.01
N CYS A 147 7.64 17.74 -14.18
CA CYS A 147 6.36 17.65 -13.47
C CYS A 147 6.34 18.60 -12.28
N THR A 148 5.20 19.17 -12.00
CA THR A 148 4.92 19.78 -10.69
C THR A 148 4.50 18.68 -9.70
N GLN A 149 4.61 18.99 -8.41
CA GLN A 149 4.17 18.06 -7.35
C GLN A 149 2.67 17.72 -7.49
N ASP A 150 1.84 18.72 -7.79
CA ASP A 150 0.39 18.53 -7.97
C ASP A 150 0.06 17.59 -9.14
N GLU A 151 0.81 17.69 -10.24
CA GLU A 151 0.64 16.77 -11.39
C GLU A 151 1.00 15.34 -11.01
N VAL A 152 2.09 15.14 -10.27
CA VAL A 152 2.51 13.81 -9.82
C VAL A 152 1.49 13.22 -8.86
N ILE A 153 1.00 14.00 -7.89
CA ILE A 153 -0.06 13.58 -6.96
C ILE A 153 -1.35 13.24 -7.71
N LYS A 154 -1.75 14.06 -8.68
CA LYS A 154 -2.94 13.83 -9.51
C LYS A 154 -2.86 12.49 -10.24
N VAL A 155 -1.71 12.18 -10.84
CA VAL A 155 -1.50 10.91 -11.54
C VAL A 155 -1.48 9.73 -10.56
N ALA A 156 -0.77 9.84 -9.44
CA ALA A 156 -0.72 8.80 -8.42
C ALA A 156 -2.12 8.45 -7.90
N ASN A 157 -2.90 9.45 -7.53
CA ASN A 157 -4.28 9.28 -7.05
C ASN A 157 -5.19 8.66 -8.12
N GLY A 158 -5.06 9.11 -9.37
CA GLY A 158 -5.83 8.56 -10.47
C GLY A 158 -5.52 7.09 -10.75
N ILE A 159 -4.24 6.71 -10.71
CA ILE A 159 -3.80 5.32 -10.84
C ILE A 159 -4.32 4.47 -9.68
N GLN A 160 -4.18 4.96 -8.44
CA GLN A 160 -4.68 4.24 -7.27
C GLN A 160 -6.19 4.02 -7.33
N ARG A 161 -6.95 5.06 -7.70
CA ARG A 161 -8.39 4.95 -7.88
C ARG A 161 -8.77 3.93 -8.95
N ALA A 162 -8.03 3.89 -10.06
CA ALA A 162 -8.25 2.89 -11.10
C ALA A 162 -8.01 1.47 -10.57
N ILE A 163 -6.95 1.27 -9.77
CA ILE A 163 -6.64 -0.03 -9.15
C ILE A 163 -7.73 -0.45 -8.17
N GLU A 164 -8.20 0.47 -7.31
CA GLU A 164 -9.27 0.21 -6.35
C GLU A 164 -10.58 -0.22 -7.02
N LEU A 165 -10.89 0.34 -8.18
CA LEU A 165 -12.10 0.01 -8.92
C LEU A 165 -11.93 -1.24 -9.80
N GLY A 166 -10.77 -1.40 -10.41
CA GLY A 166 -10.53 -2.47 -11.38
C GLY A 166 -10.16 -3.81 -10.74
N ALA A 167 -9.40 -3.81 -9.63
CA ALA A 167 -8.94 -5.05 -9.03
C ALA A 167 -10.09 -5.95 -8.49
N PRO A 168 -11.14 -5.42 -7.84
CA PRO A 168 -12.32 -6.23 -7.50
C PRO A 168 -12.97 -6.87 -8.72
N LEU A 169 -13.21 -6.10 -9.80
CA LEU A 169 -13.79 -6.62 -11.03
C LEU A 169 -12.96 -7.75 -11.64
N TYR A 170 -11.62 -7.58 -11.61
CA TYR A 170 -10.72 -8.64 -12.05
C TYR A 170 -10.88 -9.91 -11.21
N ASN A 171 -10.95 -9.78 -9.88
CA ASN A 171 -11.10 -10.90 -8.96
C ASN A 171 -12.47 -11.60 -9.10
N ASP A 172 -13.50 -10.85 -9.52
CA ASP A 172 -14.85 -11.37 -9.81
C ASP A 172 -14.96 -11.99 -11.21
N GLY A 173 -13.84 -12.03 -11.97
CA GLY A 173 -13.78 -12.63 -13.31
C GLY A 173 -14.11 -11.68 -14.46
N ASP A 174 -14.50 -10.43 -14.19
CA ASP A 174 -14.73 -9.42 -15.23
C ASP A 174 -13.42 -8.70 -15.62
N HIS A 175 -12.55 -9.44 -16.27
CA HIS A 175 -11.24 -8.95 -16.70
C HIS A 175 -11.35 -7.82 -17.73
N GLN A 176 -12.42 -7.82 -18.54
CA GLN A 176 -12.64 -6.77 -19.53
C GLN A 176 -13.01 -5.44 -18.88
N ALA A 177 -13.90 -5.44 -17.89
CA ALA A 177 -14.26 -4.23 -17.17
C ALA A 177 -13.05 -3.66 -16.40
N CYS A 178 -12.23 -4.53 -15.78
CA CYS A 178 -10.97 -4.13 -15.16
C CYS A 178 -10.04 -3.45 -16.17
N PHE A 179 -9.81 -4.07 -17.33
CA PHE A 179 -8.96 -3.50 -18.38
C PHE A 179 -9.49 -2.15 -18.85
N ASN A 180 -10.80 -2.03 -19.09
CA ASN A 180 -11.42 -0.78 -19.55
C ASN A 180 -11.18 0.38 -18.57
N ILE A 181 -11.25 0.14 -17.26
CA ILE A 181 -10.94 1.16 -16.25
C ILE A 181 -9.48 1.61 -16.33
N TYR A 182 -8.57 0.65 -16.43
CA TYR A 182 -7.13 0.94 -16.50
C TYR A 182 -6.77 1.69 -17.78
N GLU A 183 -7.28 1.23 -18.92
CA GLU A 183 -7.09 1.84 -20.23
C GLU A 183 -7.60 3.29 -20.26
N GLN A 184 -8.84 3.52 -19.81
CA GLN A 184 -9.43 4.86 -19.77
C GLN A 184 -8.65 5.81 -18.88
N THR A 185 -8.18 5.34 -17.72
CA THR A 185 -7.37 6.15 -16.81
C THR A 185 -6.03 6.52 -17.44
N ALA A 186 -5.34 5.54 -18.05
CA ALA A 186 -4.07 5.79 -18.69
C ALA A 186 -4.21 6.72 -19.89
N ALA A 187 -5.22 6.50 -20.75
CA ALA A 187 -5.48 7.34 -21.91
C ALA A 187 -5.90 8.78 -21.54
N HIS A 188 -6.58 8.95 -20.41
CA HIS A 188 -6.93 10.28 -19.90
C HIS A 188 -5.64 11.07 -19.57
N PHE A 189 -4.72 10.49 -18.82
CA PHE A 189 -3.48 11.16 -18.44
C PHE A 189 -2.49 11.27 -19.60
N GLU A 190 -2.43 10.29 -20.49
CA GLU A 190 -1.55 10.33 -21.67
C GLU A 190 -1.91 11.53 -22.58
N LYS A 191 -3.20 11.83 -22.74
CA LYS A 191 -3.70 12.94 -23.56
C LYS A 191 -3.65 14.30 -22.86
N ASP A 192 -3.45 14.37 -21.56
CA ASP A 192 -3.40 15.63 -20.83
C ASP A 192 -2.09 16.38 -21.14
N GLN A 193 -2.16 17.34 -22.07
CA GLN A 193 -1.00 18.13 -22.50
C GLN A 193 -0.37 18.98 -21.39
N LYS A 194 -1.04 19.16 -20.27
CA LYS A 194 -0.50 19.86 -19.09
C LYS A 194 0.42 18.96 -18.27
N LEU A 195 0.23 17.65 -18.38
CA LEU A 195 1.06 16.68 -17.67
C LEU A 195 2.46 16.63 -18.29
N CYS A 196 3.50 16.45 -17.47
CA CYS A 196 4.88 16.35 -17.93
C CYS A 196 5.07 15.17 -18.91
N LYS A 197 5.99 15.36 -19.86
CA LYS A 197 6.19 14.43 -20.97
C LYS A 197 6.52 13.01 -20.51
N GLY A 198 7.39 12.83 -19.50
CA GLY A 198 7.84 11.51 -19.07
C GLY A 198 6.72 10.63 -18.53
N LEU A 199 5.77 11.19 -17.76
CA LEU A 199 4.60 10.45 -17.29
C LEU A 199 3.67 10.09 -18.44
N ARG A 200 3.42 11.01 -19.37
CA ARG A 200 2.59 10.74 -20.57
C ARG A 200 3.20 9.64 -21.41
N ASP A 201 4.49 9.72 -21.70
CA ASP A 201 5.20 8.71 -22.52
C ASP A 201 5.15 7.33 -21.85
N SER A 202 5.31 7.28 -20.51
CA SER A 202 5.25 6.02 -19.76
C SER A 202 3.86 5.38 -19.81
N LEU A 203 2.80 6.18 -19.70
CA LEU A 203 1.41 5.73 -19.82
C LEU A 203 1.10 5.28 -21.25
N GLY A 204 1.52 6.04 -22.25
CA GLY A 204 1.38 5.70 -23.67
C GLY A 204 2.10 4.39 -24.03
N ALA A 205 3.31 4.17 -23.51
CA ALA A 205 4.02 2.92 -23.68
C ALA A 205 3.26 1.73 -23.10
N GLY A 206 2.62 1.93 -21.92
CA GLY A 206 1.78 0.92 -21.30
C GLY A 206 0.54 0.58 -22.14
N LEU A 207 -0.14 1.59 -22.69
CA LEU A 207 -1.28 1.40 -23.59
C LEU A 207 -0.88 0.59 -24.83
N LEU A 208 0.20 0.97 -25.48
CA LEU A 208 0.74 0.24 -26.65
C LEU A 208 1.09 -1.21 -26.28
N LYS A 209 1.72 -1.44 -25.12
CA LYS A 209 2.02 -2.78 -24.62
C LYS A 209 0.75 -3.61 -24.41
N ALA A 210 -0.30 -3.02 -23.84
CA ALA A 210 -1.57 -3.69 -23.63
C ALA A 210 -2.25 -4.08 -24.95
N GLU A 211 -2.20 -3.23 -25.97
CA GLU A 211 -2.74 -3.53 -27.29
C GLU A 211 -2.12 -4.77 -27.95
N THR A 212 -0.85 -5.06 -27.65
CA THR A 212 -0.17 -6.27 -28.18
C THR A 212 -0.66 -7.57 -27.54
N LYS A 213 -1.47 -7.51 -26.48
CA LYS A 213 -1.97 -8.69 -25.75
C LYS A 213 -3.25 -9.21 -26.37
N GLY A 214 -3.37 -10.56 -26.40
CA GLY A 214 -4.47 -11.24 -27.10
C GLY A 214 -5.81 -11.22 -26.36
N ASP A 215 -5.82 -11.09 -25.04
CA ASP A 215 -7.03 -11.17 -24.21
C ASP A 215 -7.05 -10.13 -23.09
N ALA A 216 -8.24 -9.94 -22.50
CA ALA A 216 -8.48 -8.94 -21.47
C ALA A 216 -7.65 -9.16 -20.21
N THR A 217 -7.39 -10.43 -19.84
CA THR A 217 -6.55 -10.77 -18.70
C THR A 217 -5.14 -10.22 -18.86
N HIS A 218 -4.50 -10.53 -19.97
CA HIS A 218 -3.14 -10.06 -20.23
C HIS A 218 -3.07 -8.55 -20.48
N LYS A 219 -4.11 -7.95 -21.07
CA LYS A 219 -4.25 -6.50 -21.21
C LYS A 219 -4.34 -5.79 -19.86
N ALA A 220 -5.20 -6.27 -18.96
CA ALA A 220 -5.34 -5.72 -17.61
C ALA A 220 -4.03 -5.79 -16.83
N TRP A 221 -3.30 -6.91 -16.93
CA TRP A 221 -2.00 -7.04 -16.29
C TRP A 221 -0.91 -6.16 -16.90
N ALA A 222 -0.90 -5.97 -18.20
CA ALA A 222 0.04 -5.05 -18.85
C ALA A 222 -0.15 -3.60 -18.37
N MET A 223 -1.40 -3.17 -18.21
CA MET A 223 -1.73 -1.87 -17.65
C MET A 223 -1.39 -1.80 -16.16
N ARG A 224 -1.68 -2.85 -15.38
CA ARG A 224 -1.31 -2.92 -13.96
C ARG A 224 0.19 -2.82 -13.76
N ASP A 225 0.99 -3.52 -14.56
CA ASP A 225 2.45 -3.45 -14.53
C ASP A 225 2.96 -2.03 -14.81
N THR A 226 2.35 -1.35 -15.78
CA THR A 226 2.65 0.05 -16.10
C THR A 226 2.38 0.97 -14.91
N PHE A 227 1.23 0.82 -14.28
CA PHE A 227 0.85 1.58 -13.09
C PHE A 227 1.80 1.34 -11.90
N ASP A 228 2.11 0.08 -11.62
CA ASP A 228 3.03 -0.28 -10.54
C ASP A 228 4.44 0.29 -10.78
N GLY A 229 4.91 0.31 -12.04
CA GLY A 229 6.19 0.92 -12.41
C GLY A 229 6.23 2.42 -12.18
N ILE A 230 5.17 3.14 -12.55
CA ILE A 230 5.04 4.60 -12.35
C ILE A 230 4.93 4.92 -10.85
N LEU A 231 4.05 4.22 -10.10
CA LEU A 231 3.90 4.43 -8.65
C LEU A 231 5.20 4.18 -7.89
N LYS A 232 5.97 3.18 -8.29
CA LYS A 232 7.28 2.90 -7.69
C LYS A 232 8.25 4.07 -7.86
N VAL A 233 8.32 4.69 -9.02
CA VAL A 233 9.18 5.87 -9.25
C VAL A 233 8.70 7.07 -8.47
N ILE A 234 7.39 7.30 -8.42
CA ILE A 234 6.79 8.37 -7.62
C ILE A 234 7.16 8.17 -6.15
N SER A 235 7.01 6.96 -5.61
CA SER A 235 7.37 6.68 -4.22
C SER A 235 8.86 6.92 -3.92
N LEU A 236 9.76 6.56 -4.84
CA LEU A 236 11.20 6.79 -4.70
C LEU A 236 11.56 8.28 -4.73
N ALA A 237 10.87 9.07 -5.55
CA ALA A 237 11.13 10.50 -5.69
C ALA A 237 10.69 11.32 -4.46
N PHE A 238 9.70 10.84 -3.72
CA PHE A 238 9.17 11.50 -2.52
C PHE A 238 9.54 10.79 -1.21
N SER A 239 10.35 9.72 -1.25
CA SER A 239 10.92 9.13 -0.04
C SER A 239 11.99 10.06 0.53
N PRO A 240 11.89 10.50 1.79
CA PRO A 240 12.97 11.26 2.42
C PRO A 240 14.20 10.36 2.56
N ASN A 241 15.36 10.88 2.12
CA ASN A 241 16.68 10.28 2.37
C ASN A 241 16.99 10.19 3.86
#